data_f0089a708df7f2382f2f092ee2c45df2
#
_entry.id   f0089a708df7f2382f2f092ee2c45df2
#
_cell.length_a   1.000
_cell.length_b   1.000
_cell.length_c   1.000
_cell.angle_alpha   90.00
_cell.angle_beta   90.00
_cell.angle_gamma   90.00
#
_symmetry.space_group_name_H-M   'P 1'
#
loop_
_entity.id
_entity.type
_entity.pdbx_description
1 polymer ?
#
loop_
_entity_poly.entity_id
_entity_poly.type
_entity_poly.pdbx_seq_one_letter_code
_entity_poly.pdbx_strand_id
1 'polypeptide(L)'
;MYQHELKIQKGIKNKVRIQFKNSDQKRIVTTGTYVFSMYDAINQRLLLEKTLDILDDGTTFALRGLAELTLTENDTMDLDVSKYQFSVKFLDADGTYLPTYSNTYYGVTGTVNLLQDVYPVLQPSQEITSFDRTYDDSIHLYQWRSGNIYASPEFNGNAALHTVAMYMTGYKGKVFIKGTLYNTPSSFNRYVTVIEREYDGFTGIDYANFNGVFSYVQVVYQPAVAPAESINNNTGYAGTFDKALYRS
;
A
#
# COMPACT_ATOMS: atom_id res chain seq x y z
N MET A 1 14.08 30.17 15.64
CA MET A 1 13.82 28.73 15.77
C MET A 1 13.16 28.29 14.46
N TYR A 2 13.88 27.64 13.56
CA TYR A 2 13.33 27.19 12.29
C TYR A 2 12.79 25.78 12.48
N GLN A 3 11.49 25.67 12.77
CA GLN A 3 10.79 24.41 12.75
C GLN A 3 10.46 24.11 11.28
N HIS A 4 11.09 23.10 10.69
CA HIS A 4 10.77 22.65 9.35
C HIS A 4 9.47 21.82 9.43
N GLU A 5 8.36 22.47 9.07
CA GLU A 5 7.06 21.82 8.98
C GLU A 5 6.61 21.84 7.53
N LEU A 6 6.30 20.66 7.01
CA LEU A 6 5.66 20.47 5.71
C LEU A 6 4.19 20.14 5.92
N LYS A 7 3.31 20.83 5.19
CA LYS A 7 1.87 20.52 5.18
C LYS A 7 1.56 19.79 3.87
N ILE A 8 1.03 18.58 3.99
CA ILE A 8 0.72 17.69 2.87
C ILE A 8 -0.75 17.30 2.99
N GLN A 9 -1.48 17.38 1.88
CA GLN A 9 -2.85 16.91 1.79
C GLN A 9 -2.85 15.43 1.41
N LYS A 10 -3.58 14.61 2.17
CA LYS A 10 -3.74 13.19 1.87
C LYS A 10 -4.56 12.99 0.58
N GLY A 11 -4.29 11.93 -0.17
CA GLY A 11 -5.13 11.50 -1.30
C GLY A 11 -5.10 12.37 -2.55
N ILE A 12 -4.21 13.37 -2.61
CA ILE A 12 -4.00 14.20 -3.80
C ILE A 12 -2.51 14.35 -4.11
N LYS A 13 -2.21 14.79 -5.32
CA LYS A 13 -0.84 15.12 -5.72
C LYS A 13 -0.37 16.39 -5.01
N ASN A 14 0.72 16.27 -4.26
CA ASN A 14 1.38 17.40 -3.59
C ASN A 14 2.72 17.70 -4.24
N LYS A 15 3.01 18.98 -4.47
CA LYS A 15 4.32 19.47 -4.88
C LYS A 15 4.85 20.41 -3.81
N VAL A 16 5.96 20.02 -3.18
CA VAL A 16 6.58 20.76 -2.08
C VAL A 16 7.97 21.20 -2.50
N ARG A 17 8.23 22.49 -2.45
CA ARG A 17 9.56 23.05 -2.74
C ARG A 17 10.38 23.15 -1.47
N ILE A 18 11.56 22.57 -1.50
CA ILE A 18 12.53 22.57 -0.42
C ILE A 18 13.71 23.43 -0.86
N GLN A 19 14.09 24.42 -0.04
CA GLN A 19 15.23 25.25 -0.31
C GLN A 19 16.37 24.94 0.66
N PHE A 20 17.50 24.55 0.12
CA PHE A 20 18.73 24.33 0.88
C PHE A 20 19.45 25.65 1.13
N LYS A 21 19.77 25.89 2.39
CA LYS A 21 20.49 27.08 2.82
C LYS A 21 21.66 26.71 3.73
N ASN A 22 22.72 27.54 3.68
CA ASN A 22 23.81 27.49 4.63
C ASN A 22 23.90 28.88 5.28
N SER A 23 23.59 28.99 6.58
CA SER A 23 23.60 30.26 7.33
C SER A 23 22.90 31.40 6.55
N ASP A 24 21.62 31.19 6.19
CA ASP A 24 20.76 32.11 5.43
C ASP A 24 21.13 32.37 3.96
N GLN A 25 22.28 31.87 3.51
CA GLN A 25 22.65 31.94 2.09
C GLN A 25 22.14 30.69 1.35
N LYS A 26 21.61 30.90 0.14
CA LYS A 26 21.16 29.82 -0.71
C LYS A 26 22.35 28.95 -1.11
N ARG A 27 22.27 27.65 -0.82
CA ARG A 27 23.31 26.68 -1.21
C ARG A 27 23.10 26.25 -2.66
N ILE A 28 24.16 26.09 -3.43
CA ILE A 28 24.11 25.52 -4.78
C ILE A 28 23.97 23.98 -4.64
N VAL A 29 22.99 23.38 -5.32
CA VAL A 29 22.70 21.94 -5.25
C VAL A 29 22.51 21.33 -6.65
N THR A 30 23.29 21.79 -7.62
CA THR A 30 23.18 21.36 -9.02
C THR A 30 23.55 19.91 -9.28
N THR A 31 24.24 19.25 -8.35
CA THR A 31 24.73 17.87 -8.49
C THR A 31 24.38 17.04 -7.26
N GLY A 32 24.28 15.72 -7.48
CA GLY A 32 24.03 14.74 -6.42
C GLY A 32 22.56 14.35 -6.29
N THR A 33 22.33 13.30 -5.54
CA THR A 33 21.00 12.75 -5.30
C THR A 33 20.55 13.10 -3.89
N TYR A 34 19.41 13.78 -3.80
CA TYR A 34 18.79 14.11 -2.53
C TYR A 34 17.57 13.24 -2.30
N VAL A 35 17.53 12.60 -1.15
CA VAL A 35 16.48 11.62 -0.81
C VAL A 35 15.69 12.13 0.38
N PHE A 36 14.40 12.29 0.18
CA PHE A 36 13.43 12.58 1.23
C PHE A 36 12.94 11.28 1.83
N SER A 37 13.00 11.15 3.14
CA SER A 37 12.47 10.00 3.86
C SER A 37 11.47 10.48 4.91
N MET A 38 10.24 9.95 4.88
CA MET A 38 9.20 10.20 5.88
C MET A 38 9.00 8.95 6.74
N TYR A 39 8.91 9.12 8.04
CA TYR A 39 8.79 8.00 8.97
C TYR A 39 7.90 8.32 10.16
N ASP A 40 7.30 7.26 10.68
CA ASP A 40 6.60 7.28 11.95
C ASP A 40 7.61 7.08 13.08
N ALA A 41 7.84 8.14 13.86
CA ALA A 41 8.79 8.11 14.97
C ALA A 41 8.31 7.25 16.15
N ILE A 42 7.00 7.09 16.33
CA ILE A 42 6.40 6.30 17.42
C ILE A 42 6.63 4.82 17.16
N ASN A 43 6.30 4.37 15.95
CA ASN A 43 6.41 2.97 15.54
C ASN A 43 7.75 2.63 14.89
N GLN A 44 8.67 3.59 14.77
CA GLN A 44 9.99 3.45 14.13
C GLN A 44 9.91 2.84 12.72
N ARG A 45 8.90 3.25 11.96
CA ARG A 45 8.61 2.70 10.63
C ARG A 45 8.87 3.73 9.56
N LEU A 46 9.68 3.36 8.55
CA LEU A 46 9.79 4.11 7.31
C LEU A 46 8.48 3.97 6.53
N LEU A 47 7.88 5.11 6.16
CA LEU A 47 6.61 5.17 5.44
C LEU A 47 6.82 5.44 3.95
N LEU A 48 7.76 6.34 3.63
CA LEU A 48 7.97 6.82 2.28
C LEU A 48 9.42 7.24 2.08
N GLU A 49 9.98 6.90 0.92
CA GLU A 49 11.27 7.41 0.47
C GLU A 49 11.15 7.87 -0.99
N LYS A 50 11.58 9.11 -1.27
CA LYS A 50 11.50 9.73 -2.60
C LYS A 50 12.75 10.53 -2.92
N THR A 51 13.22 10.43 -4.15
CA THR A 51 14.26 11.32 -4.67
C THR A 51 13.65 12.68 -5.00
N LEU A 52 14.37 13.74 -4.66
CA LEU A 52 13.97 15.11 -4.97
C LEU A 52 14.40 15.47 -6.39
N ASP A 53 13.52 16.17 -7.10
CA ASP A 53 13.83 16.80 -8.39
C ASP A 53 14.61 18.09 -8.15
N ILE A 54 15.86 18.20 -8.61
CA ILE A 54 16.69 19.38 -8.45
C ILE A 54 16.23 20.43 -9.47
N LEU A 55 15.83 21.59 -8.98
CA LEU A 55 15.45 22.75 -9.80
C LEU A 55 16.58 23.77 -9.97
N ASP A 56 17.64 23.66 -9.16
CA ASP A 56 18.80 24.52 -9.22
C ASP A 56 19.62 24.27 -10.52
N ASP A 57 19.66 25.25 -11.41
CA ASP A 57 20.41 25.20 -12.67
C ASP A 57 21.84 25.76 -12.56
N GLY A 58 22.28 26.16 -11.35
CA GLY A 58 23.57 26.76 -11.06
C GLY A 58 23.71 28.20 -11.49
N THR A 59 22.80 28.72 -12.30
CA THR A 59 22.88 30.07 -12.92
C THR A 59 21.83 31.02 -12.40
N THR A 60 20.59 30.56 -12.30
CA THR A 60 19.45 31.40 -11.93
C THR A 60 19.36 31.57 -10.41
N PHE A 61 19.58 32.79 -9.92
CA PHE A 61 19.55 33.08 -8.47
C PHE A 61 18.19 32.67 -7.80
N ALA A 62 17.10 32.80 -8.52
CA ALA A 62 15.77 32.40 -8.01
C ALA A 62 15.69 30.91 -7.73
N LEU A 63 16.32 30.05 -8.54
CA LEU A 63 16.31 28.61 -8.46
C LEU A 63 17.42 28.05 -7.56
N ARG A 64 18.37 28.85 -7.16
CA ARG A 64 19.54 28.42 -6.37
C ARG A 64 19.11 27.75 -5.07
N GLY A 65 19.59 26.53 -4.88
CA GLY A 65 19.29 25.70 -3.71
C GLY A 65 17.87 25.10 -3.67
N LEU A 66 17.13 25.16 -4.77
CA LEU A 66 15.77 24.65 -4.84
C LEU A 66 15.73 23.19 -5.32
N ALA A 67 14.96 22.39 -4.62
CA ALA A 67 14.51 21.07 -5.04
C ALA A 67 12.99 20.93 -4.86
N GLU A 68 12.36 20.08 -5.64
CA GLU A 68 10.93 19.79 -5.56
C GLU A 68 10.71 18.34 -5.14
N LEU A 69 9.85 18.15 -4.13
CA LEU A 69 9.32 16.86 -3.74
C LEU A 69 7.95 16.72 -4.40
N THR A 70 7.77 15.70 -5.22
CA THR A 70 6.47 15.34 -5.78
C THR A 70 5.95 14.10 -5.07
N LEU A 71 4.83 14.24 -4.36
CA LEU A 71 4.07 13.12 -3.78
C LEU A 71 2.82 12.89 -4.61
N THR A 72 2.59 11.65 -4.98
CA THR A 72 1.38 11.23 -5.68
C THR A 72 0.26 10.89 -4.68
N GLU A 73 -0.94 10.69 -5.18
CA GLU A 73 -2.10 10.27 -4.39
C GLU A 73 -1.79 8.97 -3.62
N ASN A 74 -1.20 7.99 -4.31
CA ASN A 74 -0.86 6.68 -3.74
C ASN A 74 0.19 6.74 -2.62
N ASP A 75 1.07 7.74 -2.63
CA ASP A 75 2.11 7.88 -1.60
C ASP A 75 1.54 8.23 -0.22
N THR A 76 0.33 8.79 -0.17
CA THR A 76 -0.28 9.25 1.09
C THR A 76 -1.60 8.57 1.43
N MET A 77 -2.18 7.81 0.49
CA MET A 77 -3.53 7.28 0.58
C MET A 77 -3.73 6.32 1.77
N ASP A 78 -2.72 5.47 2.03
CA ASP A 78 -2.75 4.46 3.10
C ASP A 78 -2.22 4.99 4.45
N LEU A 79 -1.92 6.28 4.54
CA LEU A 79 -1.39 6.89 5.75
C LEU A 79 -2.50 7.52 6.59
N ASP A 80 -2.39 7.43 7.90
CA ASP A 80 -3.28 8.11 8.81
C ASP A 80 -3.02 9.62 8.85
N VAL A 81 -4.08 10.41 9.02
CA VAL A 81 -3.96 11.85 9.27
C VAL A 81 -3.26 12.07 10.60
N SER A 82 -1.99 12.46 10.54
CA SER A 82 -1.11 12.56 11.72
C SER A 82 0.09 13.44 11.44
N LYS A 83 0.91 13.61 12.49
CA LYS A 83 2.22 14.23 12.39
C LYS A 83 3.30 13.15 12.28
N TYR A 84 4.04 13.20 11.19
CA TYR A 84 5.17 12.34 10.90
C TYR A 84 6.48 13.12 10.97
N GLN A 85 7.59 12.43 11.01
CA GLN A 85 8.90 13.05 10.89
C GLN A 85 9.47 12.82 9.49
N PHE A 86 10.32 13.74 9.03
CA PHE A 86 11.06 13.57 7.79
C PHE A 86 12.51 13.96 7.96
N SER A 87 13.34 13.43 7.10
CA SER A 87 14.71 13.85 6.90
C SER A 87 15.00 13.94 5.40
N VAL A 88 15.97 14.78 5.05
CA VAL A 88 16.52 14.81 3.69
C VAL A 88 17.99 14.45 3.77
N LYS A 89 18.34 13.39 3.03
CA LYS A 89 19.71 12.85 2.95
C LYS A 89 20.30 13.20 1.59
N PHE A 90 21.59 13.45 1.55
CA PHE A 90 22.37 13.53 0.33
C PHE A 90 23.10 12.20 0.12
N LEU A 91 22.94 11.61 -1.05
CA LEU A 91 23.70 10.43 -1.46
C LEU A 91 24.95 10.90 -2.20
N ASP A 92 26.10 10.66 -1.60
CA ASP A 92 27.38 11.01 -2.21
C ASP A 92 27.82 10.00 -3.28
N ALA A 93 28.83 10.35 -4.05
CA ALA A 93 29.34 9.54 -5.17
C ALA A 93 29.88 8.17 -4.74
N ASP A 94 30.32 8.04 -3.50
CA ASP A 94 30.80 6.79 -2.89
C ASP A 94 29.66 5.91 -2.31
N GLY A 95 28.40 6.35 -2.43
CA GLY A 95 27.22 5.66 -1.92
C GLY A 95 26.92 5.93 -0.44
N THR A 96 27.61 6.89 0.18
CA THR A 96 27.38 7.26 1.59
C THR A 96 26.26 8.27 1.71
N TYR A 97 25.35 8.08 2.67
CA TYR A 97 24.31 9.05 3.01
C TYR A 97 24.83 10.08 4.01
N LEU A 98 24.72 11.35 3.63
CA LEU A 98 25.08 12.49 4.46
C LEU A 98 23.82 13.29 4.84
N PRO A 99 23.71 13.83 6.07
CA PRO A 99 22.61 14.71 6.44
C PRO A 99 22.76 16.04 5.70
N THR A 100 21.67 16.53 5.10
CA THR A 100 21.65 17.85 4.44
C THR A 100 21.33 18.99 5.40
N TYR A 101 20.79 18.65 6.55
CA TYR A 101 20.30 19.58 7.57
C TYR A 101 20.60 19.02 8.94
N SER A 102 21.06 19.87 9.84
CA SER A 102 21.24 19.54 11.25
C SER A 102 20.87 20.76 12.12
N ASN A 103 20.10 20.53 13.15
CA ASN A 103 19.70 21.54 14.12
C ASN A 103 20.03 21.07 15.54
N THR A 104 20.54 21.99 16.38
CA THR A 104 20.96 21.67 17.75
C THR A 104 19.84 21.08 18.62
N TYR A 105 18.59 21.45 18.35
CA TYR A 105 17.42 21.02 19.14
C TYR A 105 16.64 19.86 18.49
N TYR A 106 16.55 19.84 17.17
CA TYR A 106 15.73 18.89 16.41
C TYR A 106 16.57 17.86 15.62
N GLY A 107 17.90 17.92 15.74
CA GLY A 107 18.79 17.02 15.00
C GLY A 107 18.68 17.24 13.49
N VAL A 108 18.48 16.15 12.76
CA VAL A 108 18.41 16.12 11.28
C VAL A 108 16.96 15.97 10.77
N THR A 109 15.97 16.19 11.61
CA THR A 109 14.56 15.89 11.30
C THR A 109 13.71 17.15 11.25
N GLY A 110 12.69 17.12 10.41
CA GLY A 110 11.56 18.04 10.38
C GLY A 110 10.25 17.31 10.60
N THR A 111 9.13 18.03 10.59
CA THR A 111 7.79 17.48 10.80
C THR A 111 6.99 17.57 9.51
N VAL A 112 6.31 16.48 9.15
CA VAL A 112 5.25 16.44 8.15
C VAL A 112 3.92 16.43 8.87
N ASN A 113 3.07 17.42 8.59
CA ASN A 113 1.69 17.43 9.02
C ASN A 113 0.83 16.95 7.85
N LEU A 114 0.40 15.67 7.91
CA LEU A 114 -0.51 15.08 6.93
C LEU A 114 -1.92 15.52 7.27
N LEU A 115 -2.49 16.36 6.41
CA LEU A 115 -3.81 16.94 6.58
C LEU A 115 -4.88 16.02 6.00
N GLN A 116 -6.12 16.24 6.45
CA GLN A 116 -7.26 15.46 6.02
C GLN A 116 -7.47 15.50 4.50
N ASP A 117 -8.07 14.44 3.98
CA ASP A 117 -8.40 14.28 2.56
C ASP A 117 -9.31 15.39 2.04
N VAL A 118 -9.16 15.67 0.75
CA VAL A 118 -10.11 16.49 0.00
C VAL A 118 -11.23 15.56 -0.48
N TYR A 119 -12.45 15.80 -0.07
CA TYR A 119 -13.60 15.00 -0.50
C TYR A 119 -14.01 15.32 -1.96
N PRO A 120 -14.38 14.33 -2.80
CA PRO A 120 -14.39 12.88 -2.56
C PRO A 120 -12.99 12.24 -2.64
N VAL A 121 -12.74 11.27 -1.78
CA VAL A 121 -11.46 10.57 -1.65
C VAL A 121 -11.45 9.32 -2.52
N LEU A 122 -10.33 9.06 -3.20
CA LEU A 122 -10.07 7.77 -3.82
C LEU A 122 -9.72 6.75 -2.72
N GLN A 123 -10.52 5.71 -2.61
CA GLN A 123 -10.20 4.58 -1.72
C GLN A 123 -9.17 3.67 -2.39
N PRO A 124 -8.09 3.28 -1.71
CA PRO A 124 -7.10 2.36 -2.28
C PRO A 124 -7.70 0.97 -2.46
N SER A 125 -7.21 0.24 -3.46
CA SER A 125 -7.47 -1.18 -3.60
C SER A 125 -6.27 -1.96 -3.10
N GLN A 126 -6.49 -2.97 -2.26
CA GLN A 126 -5.45 -3.90 -1.85
C GLN A 126 -5.27 -4.97 -2.92
N GLU A 127 -4.04 -5.13 -3.44
CA GLU A 127 -3.70 -6.18 -4.39
C GLU A 127 -3.25 -7.44 -3.63
N ILE A 128 -3.83 -8.58 -4.02
CA ILE A 128 -3.63 -9.89 -3.41
C ILE A 128 -3.04 -10.80 -4.49
N THR A 129 -1.75 -11.08 -4.39
CA THR A 129 -1.01 -11.94 -5.33
C THR A 129 -0.45 -13.20 -4.67
N SER A 130 -0.47 -13.26 -3.33
CA SER A 130 0.06 -14.38 -2.56
C SER A 130 -1.07 -15.18 -1.93
N PHE A 131 -1.03 -16.50 -2.15
CA PHE A 131 -2.02 -17.44 -1.63
C PHE A 131 -1.30 -18.68 -1.07
N ASP A 132 -1.60 -19.01 0.17
CA ASP A 132 -1.06 -20.16 0.85
C ASP A 132 -1.89 -21.42 0.55
N ARG A 133 -1.22 -22.50 0.12
CA ARG A 133 -1.86 -23.78 -0.11
C ARG A 133 -2.17 -24.46 1.22
N THR A 134 -3.43 -24.79 1.43
CA THR A 134 -3.91 -25.44 2.66
C THR A 134 -4.80 -26.63 2.29
N TYR A 135 -4.61 -27.77 2.98
CA TYR A 135 -5.51 -28.91 2.84
C TYR A 135 -6.71 -28.72 3.76
N ASP A 136 -7.90 -28.95 3.21
CA ASP A 136 -9.16 -28.91 3.96
C ASP A 136 -9.65 -30.33 4.19
N ASP A 137 -9.52 -30.82 5.43
CA ASP A 137 -9.89 -32.20 5.81
C ASP A 137 -11.38 -32.48 5.66
N SER A 138 -12.23 -31.46 5.72
CA SER A 138 -13.70 -31.63 5.65
C SER A 138 -14.18 -32.00 4.25
N ILE A 139 -13.48 -31.52 3.22
CA ILE A 139 -13.79 -31.74 1.82
C ILE A 139 -12.75 -32.58 1.09
N HIS A 140 -11.66 -32.95 1.78
CA HIS A 140 -10.52 -33.71 1.26
C HIS A 140 -9.88 -33.10 0.00
N LEU A 141 -9.81 -31.74 -0.08
CA LEU A 141 -9.27 -31.01 -1.20
C LEU A 141 -8.30 -29.91 -0.74
N TYR A 142 -7.39 -29.54 -1.65
CA TYR A 142 -6.54 -28.36 -1.42
C TYR A 142 -7.26 -27.09 -1.80
N GLN A 143 -7.06 -26.06 -0.97
CA GLN A 143 -7.50 -24.70 -1.19
C GLN A 143 -6.31 -23.75 -1.12
N TRP A 144 -6.37 -22.67 -1.85
CA TRP A 144 -5.42 -21.58 -1.77
C TRP A 144 -6.09 -20.39 -1.11
N ARG A 145 -5.47 -19.87 -0.07
CA ARG A 145 -6.04 -18.81 0.78
C ARG A 145 -5.13 -17.61 0.79
N SER A 146 -5.71 -16.43 0.62
CA SER A 146 -5.02 -15.17 0.89
C SER A 146 -4.68 -15.06 2.38
N GLY A 147 -3.76 -14.17 2.73
CA GLY A 147 -3.65 -13.67 4.10
C GLY A 147 -4.93 -12.99 4.58
N ASN A 148 -4.94 -12.59 5.84
CA ASN A 148 -6.03 -11.81 6.41
C ASN A 148 -6.00 -10.39 5.83
N ILE A 149 -7.05 -9.99 5.13
CA ILE A 149 -7.22 -8.68 4.51
C ILE A 149 -8.02 -7.83 5.49
N TYR A 150 -7.42 -6.77 6.01
CA TYR A 150 -8.11 -5.89 6.94
C TYR A 150 -9.23 -5.14 6.23
N ALA A 151 -10.44 -5.22 6.77
CA ALA A 151 -11.65 -4.68 6.15
C ALA A 151 -12.00 -3.26 6.64
N SER A 152 -11.13 -2.64 7.44
CA SER A 152 -11.25 -1.26 7.95
C SER A 152 -12.63 -0.94 8.56
N PRO A 153 -13.12 -1.76 9.52
CA PRO A 153 -14.48 -1.62 10.04
C PRO A 153 -14.73 -0.28 10.73
N GLU A 154 -13.70 0.37 11.24
CA GLU A 154 -13.78 1.69 11.89
C GLU A 154 -14.13 2.83 10.91
N PHE A 155 -13.85 2.65 9.61
CA PHE A 155 -14.14 3.66 8.57
C PHE A 155 -15.46 3.38 7.84
N ASN A 156 -15.94 2.14 7.87
CA ASN A 156 -17.05 1.70 7.05
C ASN A 156 -18.43 1.87 7.71
N GLY A 157 -18.47 2.13 9.02
CA GLY A 157 -19.72 2.25 9.76
C GLY A 157 -20.60 1.00 9.60
N ASN A 158 -21.93 1.20 9.57
CA ASN A 158 -22.89 0.09 9.46
C ASN A 158 -23.31 -0.22 8.00
N ALA A 159 -22.70 0.38 7.01
CA ALA A 159 -23.10 0.28 5.60
C ALA A 159 -21.90 -0.05 4.69
N ALA A 160 -20.96 -0.83 5.17
CA ALA A 160 -19.79 -1.20 4.40
C ALA A 160 -20.16 -1.95 3.12
N LEU A 161 -19.73 -1.44 1.99
CA LEU A 161 -19.77 -2.08 0.69
C LEU A 161 -18.36 -2.54 0.32
N HIS A 162 -18.19 -3.84 0.21
CA HIS A 162 -16.92 -4.44 -0.20
C HIS A 162 -16.98 -4.86 -1.65
N THR A 163 -15.88 -4.68 -2.37
CA THR A 163 -15.72 -5.12 -3.76
C THR A 163 -14.46 -5.95 -3.88
N VAL A 164 -14.59 -7.14 -4.47
CA VAL A 164 -13.45 -8.00 -4.84
C VAL A 164 -13.47 -8.20 -6.34
N ALA A 165 -12.42 -7.78 -7.03
CA ALA A 165 -12.19 -8.11 -8.44
C ALA A 165 -11.20 -9.26 -8.53
N MET A 166 -11.54 -10.30 -9.31
CA MET A 166 -10.80 -11.55 -9.44
C MET A 166 -10.29 -11.68 -10.86
N TYR A 167 -9.00 -11.87 -11.04
CA TYR A 167 -8.32 -12.00 -12.32
C TYR A 167 -7.98 -13.47 -12.56
N MET A 168 -8.46 -14.02 -13.66
CA MET A 168 -8.37 -15.45 -13.93
C MET A 168 -8.06 -15.73 -15.40
N THR A 169 -7.32 -16.83 -15.65
CA THR A 169 -7.00 -17.30 -17.00
C THR A 169 -7.33 -18.78 -17.13
N GLY A 170 -8.39 -19.10 -17.90
CA GLY A 170 -8.86 -20.46 -18.10
C GLY A 170 -9.30 -21.18 -16.82
N TYR A 171 -9.65 -20.42 -15.77
CA TYR A 171 -9.87 -20.95 -14.44
C TYR A 171 -11.10 -21.85 -14.36
N LYS A 172 -10.91 -23.05 -13.79
CA LYS A 172 -11.97 -23.99 -13.43
C LYS A 172 -11.92 -24.29 -11.95
N GLY A 173 -13.04 -24.16 -11.26
CA GLY A 173 -13.13 -24.42 -9.83
C GLY A 173 -14.00 -23.41 -9.11
N LYS A 174 -13.88 -23.39 -7.79
CA LYS A 174 -14.67 -22.52 -6.92
C LYS A 174 -13.83 -21.40 -6.33
N VAL A 175 -14.43 -20.24 -6.15
CA VAL A 175 -13.87 -19.11 -5.41
C VAL A 175 -14.84 -18.73 -4.29
N PHE A 176 -14.27 -18.52 -3.11
CA PHE A 176 -15.01 -18.13 -1.91
C PHE A 176 -14.44 -16.78 -1.41
N ILE A 177 -15.35 -15.87 -1.10
CA ILE A 177 -15.02 -14.69 -0.32
C ILE A 177 -15.55 -14.95 1.08
N LYS A 178 -14.65 -14.89 2.06
CA LYS A 178 -14.95 -15.20 3.46
C LYS A 178 -14.73 -13.98 4.33
N GLY A 179 -15.58 -13.76 5.31
CA GLY A 179 -15.49 -12.66 6.27
C GLY A 179 -15.45 -13.16 7.71
N THR A 180 -14.88 -12.36 8.60
CA THR A 180 -14.87 -12.63 10.04
C THR A 180 -15.03 -11.37 10.87
N LEU A 181 -15.65 -11.51 12.03
CA LEU A 181 -15.75 -10.45 13.05
C LEU A 181 -14.67 -10.57 14.14
N TYR A 182 -13.83 -11.59 14.09
CA TYR A 182 -12.73 -11.73 15.05
C TYR A 182 -11.63 -10.70 14.79
N ASN A 183 -11.20 -10.01 15.83
CA ASN A 183 -10.12 -9.02 15.74
C ASN A 183 -8.74 -9.66 15.54
N THR A 184 -8.56 -10.92 15.92
CA THR A 184 -7.33 -11.69 15.74
C THR A 184 -7.69 -13.11 15.27
N PRO A 185 -8.07 -13.29 13.99
CA PRO A 185 -8.44 -14.62 13.50
C PRO A 185 -7.20 -15.50 13.39
N SER A 186 -7.06 -16.46 14.28
CA SER A 186 -5.95 -17.42 14.31
C SER A 186 -6.28 -18.75 13.64
N SER A 187 -7.51 -18.95 13.21
CA SER A 187 -8.00 -20.20 12.64
C SER A 187 -8.98 -19.95 11.52
N PHE A 188 -8.90 -20.79 10.50
CA PHE A 188 -9.82 -20.81 9.36
C PHE A 188 -11.30 -20.99 9.76
N ASN A 189 -11.59 -21.76 10.81
CA ASN A 189 -12.95 -22.01 11.29
C ASN A 189 -13.67 -20.76 11.83
N ARG A 190 -12.96 -19.65 11.93
CA ARG A 190 -13.52 -18.36 12.37
C ARG A 190 -14.03 -17.48 11.22
N TYR A 191 -13.92 -17.98 9.99
CA TYR A 191 -14.40 -17.30 8.79
C TYR A 191 -15.72 -17.93 8.33
N VAL A 192 -16.66 -17.09 7.91
CA VAL A 192 -17.90 -17.49 7.26
C VAL A 192 -17.81 -17.18 5.77
N THR A 193 -18.33 -18.06 4.93
CA THR A 193 -18.45 -17.81 3.50
C THR A 193 -19.54 -16.78 3.26
N VAL A 194 -19.17 -15.66 2.66
CA VAL A 194 -20.08 -14.57 2.27
C VAL A 194 -20.53 -14.75 0.81
N ILE A 195 -19.59 -15.13 -0.06
CA ILE A 195 -19.84 -15.38 -1.47
C ILE A 195 -19.15 -16.67 -1.88
N GLU A 196 -19.85 -17.47 -2.69
CA GLU A 196 -19.31 -18.62 -3.42
C GLU A 196 -19.61 -18.44 -4.90
N ARG A 197 -18.61 -18.66 -5.75
CA ARG A 197 -18.75 -18.68 -7.21
C ARG A 197 -18.05 -19.89 -7.80
N GLU A 198 -18.62 -20.46 -8.85
CA GLU A 198 -18.07 -21.58 -9.59
C GLU A 198 -17.78 -21.17 -11.04
N TYR A 199 -16.62 -21.58 -11.55
CA TYR A 199 -16.15 -21.24 -12.87
C TYR A 199 -15.77 -22.50 -13.65
N ASP A 200 -16.02 -22.48 -14.97
CA ASP A 200 -15.63 -23.55 -15.91
C ASP A 200 -14.91 -22.96 -17.11
N GLY A 201 -13.59 -22.82 -16.97
CA GLY A 201 -12.70 -22.29 -18.02
C GLY A 201 -12.79 -20.77 -18.22
N PHE A 202 -13.10 -20.01 -17.18
CA PHE A 202 -13.26 -18.56 -17.27
C PHE A 202 -11.91 -17.85 -17.46
N THR A 203 -11.87 -16.92 -18.42
CA THR A 203 -10.74 -16.01 -18.64
C THR A 203 -11.24 -14.57 -18.61
N GLY A 204 -10.63 -13.74 -17.80
CA GLY A 204 -10.96 -12.32 -17.65
C GLY A 204 -11.02 -11.86 -16.20
N ILE A 205 -11.79 -10.81 -15.98
CA ILE A 205 -12.00 -10.20 -14.67
C ILE A 205 -13.46 -10.40 -14.31
N ASP A 206 -13.70 -11.02 -13.16
CA ASP A 206 -15.03 -11.04 -12.52
C ASP A 206 -14.96 -10.26 -11.22
N TYR A 207 -16.10 -9.70 -10.80
CA TYR A 207 -16.15 -8.96 -9.54
C TYR A 207 -17.36 -9.37 -8.70
N ALA A 208 -17.18 -9.27 -7.41
CA ALA A 208 -18.23 -9.55 -6.43
C ALA A 208 -18.36 -8.39 -5.46
N ASN A 209 -19.58 -7.91 -5.27
CA ASN A 209 -19.94 -6.91 -4.27
C ASN A 209 -20.71 -7.57 -3.13
N PHE A 210 -20.42 -7.18 -1.90
CA PHE A 210 -21.15 -7.65 -0.72
C PHE A 210 -21.15 -6.59 0.38
N ASN A 211 -22.19 -6.62 1.20
CA ASN A 211 -22.35 -5.71 2.32
C ASN A 211 -22.07 -6.46 3.63
N GLY A 212 -21.55 -5.75 4.60
CA GLY A 212 -21.33 -6.26 5.95
C GLY A 212 -20.20 -5.51 6.65
N VAL A 213 -20.17 -5.57 7.96
CA VAL A 213 -19.06 -5.02 8.76
C VAL A 213 -18.20 -6.18 9.22
N PHE A 214 -17.04 -6.36 8.60
CA PHE A 214 -16.09 -7.42 8.93
C PHE A 214 -14.80 -6.81 9.49
N SER A 215 -14.15 -7.53 10.41
CA SER A 215 -12.80 -7.18 10.85
C SER A 215 -11.78 -7.55 9.78
N TYR A 216 -11.95 -8.73 9.18
CA TYR A 216 -11.10 -9.20 8.09
C TYR A 216 -11.92 -9.93 7.03
N VAL A 217 -11.43 -9.84 5.79
CA VAL A 217 -11.89 -10.60 4.63
C VAL A 217 -10.77 -11.52 4.15
N GLN A 218 -11.12 -12.62 3.53
CA GLN A 218 -10.20 -13.57 2.93
C GLN A 218 -10.73 -14.04 1.59
N VAL A 219 -9.88 -14.10 0.58
CA VAL A 219 -10.18 -14.71 -0.71
C VAL A 219 -9.60 -16.11 -0.72
N VAL A 220 -10.43 -17.07 -1.04
CA VAL A 220 -10.05 -18.49 -1.09
C VAL A 220 -10.47 -19.05 -2.45
N TYR A 221 -9.57 -19.76 -3.13
CA TYR A 221 -9.94 -20.47 -4.34
C TYR A 221 -9.59 -21.94 -4.26
N GLN A 222 -10.42 -22.76 -4.91
CA GLN A 222 -10.31 -24.20 -4.96
C GLN A 222 -10.37 -24.63 -6.42
N PRO A 223 -9.22 -24.90 -7.06
CA PRO A 223 -9.19 -25.38 -8.44
C PRO A 223 -9.89 -26.74 -8.58
N ALA A 224 -10.54 -26.94 -9.71
CA ALA A 224 -11.11 -28.23 -10.07
C ALA A 224 -10.00 -29.29 -10.27
N VAL A 225 -10.27 -30.52 -9.86
CA VAL A 225 -9.36 -31.65 -10.03
C VAL A 225 -9.68 -32.36 -11.33
N ALA A 226 -8.67 -32.67 -12.13
CA ALA A 226 -8.87 -33.44 -13.37
C ALA A 226 -9.43 -34.84 -13.04
N PRO A 227 -10.37 -35.35 -13.82
CA PRO A 227 -11.06 -36.63 -13.55
C PRO A 227 -10.17 -37.86 -13.44
N ALA A 228 -8.91 -37.80 -13.94
CA ALA A 228 -7.97 -38.90 -13.97
C ALA A 228 -6.68 -38.65 -13.18
N GLU A 229 -6.56 -37.50 -12.47
CA GLU A 229 -5.31 -37.14 -11.79
C GLU A 229 -5.45 -37.19 -10.27
N SER A 230 -4.37 -37.68 -9.65
CA SER A 230 -4.18 -37.57 -8.21
C SER A 230 -4.20 -36.10 -7.75
N ILE A 231 -4.80 -35.87 -6.61
CA ILE A 231 -4.95 -34.60 -5.90
C ILE A 231 -3.66 -33.72 -5.85
N ASN A 232 -2.52 -34.28 -6.18
CA ASN A 232 -1.21 -33.65 -6.10
C ASN A 232 -0.67 -33.00 -7.40
N ASN A 233 -1.27 -33.25 -8.56
CA ASN A 233 -0.78 -32.78 -9.86
C ASN A 233 -1.83 -31.95 -10.60
N ASN A 234 -2.08 -30.73 -10.12
CA ASN A 234 -3.00 -29.80 -10.76
C ASN A 234 -2.26 -28.86 -11.72
N THR A 235 -1.50 -29.43 -12.66
CA THR A 235 -0.79 -28.65 -13.65
C THR A 235 -1.62 -28.49 -14.91
N GLY A 236 -2.22 -27.32 -15.09
CA GLY A 236 -2.80 -26.88 -16.36
C GLY A 236 -4.29 -27.13 -16.57
N TYR A 237 -4.92 -28.10 -15.89
CA TYR A 237 -6.36 -28.42 -16.08
C TYR A 237 -7.28 -27.30 -15.59
N ALA A 238 -6.98 -26.73 -14.44
CA ALA A 238 -7.81 -25.74 -13.78
C ALA A 238 -7.49 -24.29 -14.17
N GLY A 239 -6.57 -24.07 -15.10
CA GLY A 239 -6.10 -22.70 -15.41
C GLY A 239 -5.46 -22.04 -14.19
N THR A 240 -5.47 -20.72 -14.15
CA THR A 240 -4.87 -19.94 -13.06
C THR A 240 -5.84 -18.94 -12.44
N PHE A 241 -5.74 -18.78 -11.14
CA PHE A 241 -6.26 -17.61 -10.42
C PHE A 241 -5.07 -16.67 -10.22
N ASP A 242 -5.05 -15.56 -10.96
CA ASP A 242 -3.84 -14.75 -11.10
C ASP A 242 -3.65 -13.80 -9.92
N LYS A 243 -4.71 -13.08 -9.57
CA LYS A 243 -4.75 -12.14 -8.43
C LYS A 243 -6.16 -11.73 -8.07
N ALA A 244 -6.30 -11.07 -6.93
CA ALA A 244 -7.51 -10.34 -6.59
C ALA A 244 -7.18 -8.89 -6.18
N LEU A 245 -8.14 -7.99 -6.41
CA LEU A 245 -8.12 -6.64 -5.85
C LEU A 245 -9.29 -6.50 -4.90
N TYR A 246 -9.03 -6.06 -3.70
CA TYR A 246 -10.06 -5.80 -2.68
C TYR A 246 -10.16 -4.32 -2.37
N ARG A 247 -11.40 -3.85 -2.19
CA ARG A 247 -11.73 -2.50 -1.73
C ARG A 247 -12.93 -2.55 -0.78
N SER A 248 -12.85 -1.83 0.33
CA SER A 248 -13.93 -1.59 1.28
C SER A 248 -14.31 -0.13 1.33
#